data_263dbe110165b8efcf9a3a0fcb1e33cb
#
_entry.id   263dbe110165b8efcf9a3a0fcb1e33cb
#
_cell.length_a   1.000
_cell.length_b   1.000
_cell.length_c   1.000
_cell.angle_alpha   90.00
_cell.angle_beta   90.00
_cell.angle_gamma   90.00
#
_symmetry.space_group_name_H-M   'P 1'
#
loop_
_entity.id
_entity.type
_entity.pdbx_description
1 polymer ?
#
loop_
_entity_poly.entity_id
_entity_poly.type
_entity_poly.pdbx_seq_one_letter_code
_entity_poly.pdbx_strand_id
1 'polypeptide(L)' 'MSEPLDINAASKEELDSLEGLAGHGHEIVRYRGERGLFTSLRQLDEVPGLAGKVDAQTLERLCVGK' A
#
# COMPACT_ATOMS: atom_id res chain seq x y z
N MET A 1 19.44 -0.19 -5.85
CA MET A 1 18.58 -0.18 -4.67
C MET A 1 17.38 0.68 -4.87
N SER A 2 16.24 0.13 -4.71
CA SER A 2 15.04 0.93 -4.87
C SER A 2 14.65 1.54 -3.55
N GLU A 3 14.11 2.74 -3.63
CA GLU A 3 13.58 3.41 -2.47
C GLU A 3 12.23 2.81 -2.09
N PRO A 4 11.81 2.99 -0.84
CA PRO A 4 10.47 2.54 -0.46
C PRO A 4 9.42 3.23 -1.34
N LEU A 5 8.37 2.49 -1.65
CA LEU A 5 7.28 3.01 -2.45
C LEU A 5 6.30 3.74 -1.53
N ASP A 6 5.99 4.98 -1.90
CA ASP A 6 5.08 5.82 -1.11
C ASP A 6 3.64 5.40 -1.42
N ILE A 7 2.96 4.81 -0.45
CA ILE A 7 1.60 4.32 -0.67
C ILE A 7 0.60 5.45 -0.89
N ASN A 8 0.96 6.67 -0.57
CA ASN A 8 0.09 7.82 -0.81
C ASN A 8 0.26 8.41 -2.19
N ALA A 9 1.37 8.11 -2.87
CA ALA A 9 1.66 8.69 -4.17
C ALA A 9 1.70 7.65 -5.28
N ALA A 10 1.82 6.38 -4.93
CA ALA A 10 1.99 5.32 -5.92
C ALA A 10 0.72 5.10 -6.73
N SER A 11 0.89 4.78 -8.00
CA SER A 11 -0.23 4.42 -8.85
C SER A 11 -0.63 2.96 -8.57
N LYS A 12 -1.80 2.59 -9.08
CA LYS A 12 -2.25 1.21 -8.97
C LYS A 12 -1.21 0.25 -9.54
N GLU A 13 -0.66 0.60 -10.69
CA GLU A 13 0.34 -0.26 -11.35
C GLU A 13 1.61 -0.39 -10.53
N GLU A 14 2.03 0.71 -9.92
CA GLU A 14 3.21 0.66 -9.07
C GLU A 14 2.98 -0.22 -7.85
N LEU A 15 1.81 -0.13 -7.26
CA LEU A 15 1.49 -0.96 -6.11
C LEU A 15 1.39 -2.42 -6.50
N ASP A 16 0.78 -2.70 -7.65
CA ASP A 16 0.66 -4.07 -8.14
C ASP A 16 2.01 -4.69 -8.47
N SER A 17 3.02 -3.87 -8.74
CA SER A 17 4.33 -4.40 -9.10
C SER A 17 5.08 -4.96 -7.90
N LEU A 18 4.66 -4.64 -6.69
CA LEU A 18 5.24 -5.23 -5.50
C LEU A 18 4.65 -6.61 -5.28
N GLU A 19 5.54 -7.56 -5.00
CA GLU A 19 5.14 -8.96 -4.86
C GLU A 19 4.03 -9.15 -3.83
N GLY A 20 4.18 -8.53 -2.68
CA GLY A 20 3.22 -8.68 -1.60
C GLY A 20 1.90 -7.95 -1.82
N LEU A 21 1.84 -7.10 -2.84
CA LEU A 21 0.64 -6.31 -3.13
C LEU A 21 0.06 -6.62 -4.50
N ALA A 22 0.60 -7.61 -5.20
CA ALA A 22 0.13 -7.95 -6.54
C ALA A 22 -1.36 -8.26 -6.51
N GLY A 23 -2.13 -7.58 -7.36
CA GLY A 23 -3.57 -7.75 -7.41
C GLY A 23 -4.35 -6.93 -6.39
N HIS A 24 -3.66 -6.19 -5.52
CA HIS A 24 -4.33 -5.41 -4.47
C HIS A 24 -4.13 -3.91 -4.60
N GLY A 25 -3.44 -3.46 -5.65
CA GLY A 25 -3.19 -2.04 -5.81
C GLY A 25 -4.47 -1.22 -5.89
N HIS A 26 -5.48 -1.76 -6.58
CA HIS A 26 -6.73 -1.03 -6.75
C HIS A 26 -7.44 -0.82 -5.40
N GLU A 27 -7.27 -1.74 -4.47
CA GLU A 27 -7.90 -1.62 -3.16
C GLU A 27 -7.26 -0.49 -2.36
N ILE A 28 -5.95 -0.35 -2.48
CA ILE A 28 -5.24 0.72 -1.79
C ILE A 28 -5.62 2.07 -2.38
N VAL A 29 -5.67 2.17 -3.70
CA VAL A 29 -6.05 3.41 -4.36
C VAL A 29 -7.47 3.81 -3.99
N ARG A 30 -8.37 2.82 -3.94
CA ARG A 30 -9.75 3.08 -3.58
C ARG A 30 -9.86 3.57 -2.13
N TYR A 31 -9.13 2.92 -1.24
CA TYR A 31 -9.14 3.33 0.18
C TYR A 31 -8.67 4.77 0.31
N ARG A 32 -7.57 5.11 -0.37
CA ARG A 32 -7.06 6.48 -0.37
C ARG A 32 -8.12 7.49 -0.80
N GLY A 33 -8.83 7.13 -1.86
CA GLY A 33 -9.83 8.02 -2.42
C GLY A 33 -11.03 8.20 -1.52
N GLU A 34 -11.38 7.18 -0.75
CA GLU A 34 -12.56 7.20 0.09
C GLU A 34 -12.28 7.71 1.50
N ARG A 35 -11.12 7.37 2.04
CA ARG A 35 -10.80 7.66 3.42
C ARG A 35 -9.73 8.72 3.60
N GLY A 36 -9.08 9.12 2.50
CA GLY A 36 -7.99 10.06 2.56
C GLY A 36 -6.66 9.35 2.62
N LEU A 37 -5.59 10.14 2.65
CA LEU A 37 -4.25 9.59 2.60
C LEU A 37 -3.94 8.76 3.84
N PHE A 38 -3.06 7.80 3.68
CA PHE A 38 -2.61 7.00 4.79
C PHE A 38 -1.71 7.82 5.70
N THR A 39 -1.86 7.64 6.99
CA THR A 39 -0.97 8.28 7.98
C THR A 39 -0.03 7.27 8.60
N SER A 40 -0.27 5.99 8.38
CA SER A 40 0.55 4.93 8.94
C SER A 40 0.43 3.69 8.06
N LEU A 41 1.52 2.92 7.97
CA LEU A 41 1.48 1.67 7.23
C LEU A 41 0.54 0.65 7.86
N ARG A 42 0.25 0.81 9.15
CA ARG A 42 -0.70 -0.07 9.82
C ARG A 42 -2.09 -0.01 9.22
N GLN A 43 -2.42 1.10 8.60
CA GLN A 43 -3.74 1.25 8.00
C GLN A 43 -3.96 0.31 6.84
N LEU A 44 -2.89 -0.28 6.30
CA LEU A 44 -3.05 -1.29 5.25
C LEU A 44 -3.85 -2.49 5.73
N ASP A 45 -3.79 -2.80 7.02
CA ASP A 45 -4.61 -3.88 7.58
C ASP A 45 -6.10 -3.56 7.55
N GLU A 46 -6.43 -2.29 7.41
CA GLU A 46 -7.83 -1.86 7.37
C GLU A 46 -8.39 -1.85 5.96
N VAL A 47 -7.52 -2.00 4.97
CA VAL A 47 -7.97 -2.03 3.58
C VAL A 47 -8.62 -3.38 3.29
N PRO A 48 -9.87 -3.38 2.80
CA PRO A 48 -10.52 -4.65 2.46
C PRO A 48 -9.66 -5.43 1.47
N GLY A 49 -9.49 -6.70 1.73
CA GLY A 49 -8.68 -7.55 0.89
C GLY A 49 -7.23 -7.64 1.30
N LEU A 50 -6.76 -6.73 2.15
CA LEU A 50 -5.37 -6.73 2.60
C LEU A 50 -5.20 -7.13 4.06
N ALA A 51 -6.28 -7.19 4.82
CA ALA A 51 -6.18 -7.51 6.24
C ALA A 51 -5.46 -8.84 6.44
N GLY A 52 -4.36 -8.81 7.17
CA GLY A 52 -3.58 -10.00 7.47
C GLY A 52 -2.77 -10.53 6.31
N LYS A 53 -2.70 -9.81 5.19
CA LYS A 53 -2.00 -10.30 3.99
C LYS A 53 -0.72 -9.55 3.69
N VAL A 54 -0.47 -8.45 4.38
CA VAL A 54 0.73 -7.65 4.15
C VAL A 54 1.76 -8.06 5.18
N ASP A 55 2.85 -8.69 4.75
CA ASP A 55 3.86 -9.16 5.69
C ASP A 55 4.92 -8.09 5.94
N ALA A 56 5.84 -8.39 6.86
CA ALA A 56 6.86 -7.43 7.26
C ALA A 56 7.78 -7.07 6.10
N GLN A 57 8.08 -8.04 5.24
CA GLN A 57 8.96 -7.78 4.10
C GLN A 57 8.33 -6.79 3.13
N THR A 58 7.04 -6.93 2.91
CA THR A 58 6.33 -5.99 2.05
C THR A 58 6.32 -4.60 2.67
N LEU A 59 6.08 -4.52 3.98
CA LEU A 59 6.04 -3.23 4.67
C LEU A 59 7.39 -2.52 4.59
N GLU A 60 8.48 -3.26 4.58
CA GLU A 60 9.81 -2.65 4.48
C GLU A 60 10.03 -1.96 3.14
N ARG A 61 9.25 -2.32 2.14
CA ARG A 61 9.36 -1.73 0.82
C ARG A 61 8.40 -0.57 0.62
N LEU A 62 7.66 -0.22 1.65
CA LEU A 62 6.65 0.83 1.59
C LEU A 62 6.98 1.94 2.57
N CYS A 63 6.46 3.12 2.27
CA CYS A 63 6.55 4.23 3.20
C CYS A 63 5.27 5.05 3.09
N VAL A 64 5.07 5.93 4.04
CA VAL A 64 3.94 6.84 4.06
C VAL A 64 4.49 8.24 3.84
N GLY A 65 4.21 8.80 2.66
CA GLY A 65 4.61 10.15 2.35
C GLY A 65 3.65 11.15 2.97
N LYS A 66 4.03 12.39 2.95
CA LYS A 66 3.20 13.45 3.51
C LYS A 66 2.36 14.15 2.49
#